data_9fb30ab935cd24ce6d98f60cc4b5061c
#
_entry.id   9fb30ab935cd24ce6d98f60cc4b5061c
#
_cell.length_a   1.000
_cell.length_b   1.000
_cell.length_c   1.000
_cell.angle_alpha   90.00
_cell.angle_beta   90.00
_cell.angle_gamma   90.00
#
_symmetry.space_group_name_H-M   'P 1'
#
loop_
_entity.id
_entity.type
_entity.pdbx_description
1 polymer ?
#
loop_
_entity_poly.entity_id
_entity_poly.type
_entity_poly.pdbx_seq_one_letter_code
_entity_poly.pdbx_strand_id
1 'polypeptide(L)'
;MISVIIPLYNKEQAILSSIESVLSQSFQDIELIVVDDGSTDSSVSMVESIGDSRLTLIKQENAGPSAARNAGLRSAHGEWTVFLDADDELYKDALTVMHNKCALYPDADIIDFNKYIRKDGKLTLQKHPIEGHVSNPLRSWYFREISPGCGHSIFKTSFAKAHPYDERFRRFEDADLLLRMLPVAKVYSSTIPTEIHDMDTIAASHPRKDIREDYIGSLSLTAGGFWHKMCTYRLFIEERENYPEECRRLYPCWYYRYDLLLIYKFSQRS
;
A
#
# COMPACT_ATOMS: atom_id res chain seq x y z
N MET A 1 9.50 -18.24 5.39
CA MET A 1 8.27 -17.73 6.05
C MET A 1 7.91 -16.35 5.54
N ILE A 2 6.61 -16.07 5.32
CA ILE A 2 6.08 -14.75 4.94
C ILE A 2 5.20 -14.23 6.08
N SER A 3 5.41 -12.97 6.49
CA SER A 3 4.52 -12.26 7.43
C SER A 3 3.46 -11.50 6.64
N VAL A 4 2.19 -11.75 6.90
CA VAL A 4 1.08 -10.94 6.37
C VAL A 4 0.56 -10.05 7.49
N ILE A 5 0.48 -8.74 7.26
CA ILE A 5 0.08 -7.73 8.24
C ILE A 5 -1.21 -7.08 7.78
N ILE A 6 -2.25 -7.15 8.61
CA ILE A 6 -3.55 -6.52 8.35
C ILE A 6 -3.79 -5.42 9.41
N PRO A 7 -3.74 -4.13 9.03
CA PRO A 7 -4.22 -3.05 9.90
C PRO A 7 -5.75 -3.09 9.95
N LEU A 8 -6.33 -3.12 11.15
CA LEU A 8 -7.77 -3.27 11.37
C LEU A 8 -8.33 -2.07 12.11
N TYR A 9 -9.36 -1.43 11.55
CA TYR A 9 -10.17 -0.42 12.23
C TYR A 9 -11.59 -0.39 11.67
N ASN A 10 -12.57 -0.84 12.46
CA ASN A 10 -13.99 -0.83 12.11
C ASN A 10 -14.28 -1.45 10.73
N LYS A 11 -13.95 -2.72 10.55
CA LYS A 11 -14.14 -3.49 9.32
C LYS A 11 -14.87 -4.82 9.57
N GLU A 12 -15.87 -4.84 10.47
CA GLU A 12 -16.61 -6.03 10.82
C GLU A 12 -17.26 -6.75 9.61
N GLN A 13 -17.56 -6.03 8.53
CA GLN A 13 -18.18 -6.60 7.34
C GLN A 13 -17.19 -7.28 6.39
N ALA A 14 -15.86 -7.01 6.52
CA ALA A 14 -14.87 -7.45 5.55
C ALA A 14 -13.74 -8.29 6.15
N ILE A 15 -13.38 -8.06 7.42
CA ILE A 15 -12.18 -8.64 8.03
C ILE A 15 -12.11 -10.17 7.95
N LEU A 16 -13.23 -10.87 8.06
CA LEU A 16 -13.23 -12.33 7.97
C LEU A 16 -12.82 -12.81 6.58
N SER A 17 -13.31 -12.17 5.51
CA SER A 17 -12.93 -12.50 4.13
C SER A 17 -11.44 -12.25 3.88
N SER A 18 -10.92 -11.12 4.38
CA SER A 18 -9.49 -10.80 4.28
C SER A 18 -8.63 -11.87 4.98
N ILE A 19 -8.97 -12.24 6.23
CA ILE A 19 -8.24 -13.27 6.98
C ILE A 19 -8.36 -14.64 6.31
N GLU A 20 -9.56 -15.04 5.87
CA GLU A 20 -9.77 -16.31 5.18
C GLU A 20 -8.96 -16.39 3.88
N SER A 21 -8.86 -15.29 3.12
CA SER A 21 -8.06 -15.22 1.90
C SER A 21 -6.57 -15.50 2.15
N VAL A 22 -6.06 -15.18 3.35
CA VAL A 22 -4.68 -15.46 3.77
C VAL A 22 -4.53 -16.88 4.29
N LEU A 23 -5.38 -17.31 5.23
CA LEU A 23 -5.25 -18.60 5.89
C LEU A 23 -5.53 -19.79 4.97
N SER A 24 -6.32 -19.59 3.90
CA SER A 24 -6.64 -20.60 2.89
C SER A 24 -5.61 -20.71 1.76
N GLN A 25 -4.54 -19.91 1.76
CA GLN A 25 -3.49 -19.99 0.75
C GLN A 25 -2.80 -21.34 0.74
N SER A 26 -2.35 -21.79 -0.45
CA SER A 26 -1.62 -23.07 -0.59
C SER A 26 -0.23 -23.04 0.08
N PHE A 27 0.40 -21.88 0.16
CA PHE A 27 1.66 -21.67 0.87
C PHE A 27 1.38 -21.50 2.38
N GLN A 28 1.86 -22.44 3.20
CA GLN A 28 1.51 -22.55 4.63
C GLN A 28 2.56 -21.97 5.60
N ASP A 29 3.80 -21.71 5.14
CA ASP A 29 4.86 -21.14 5.99
C ASP A 29 4.69 -19.63 6.16
N ILE A 30 3.61 -19.27 6.88
CA ILE A 30 3.17 -17.90 7.11
C ILE A 30 2.93 -17.61 8.58
N GLU A 31 3.01 -16.35 8.94
CA GLU A 31 2.37 -15.76 10.11
C GLU A 31 1.41 -14.65 9.64
N LEU A 32 0.25 -14.58 10.27
CA LEU A 32 -0.75 -13.54 10.05
C LEU A 32 -0.85 -12.65 11.28
N ILE A 33 -0.52 -11.37 11.14
CA ILE A 33 -0.53 -10.39 12.21
C ILE A 33 -1.64 -9.39 11.93
N VAL A 34 -2.73 -9.48 12.68
CA VAL A 34 -3.82 -8.49 12.65
C VAL A 34 -3.56 -7.46 13.74
N VAL A 35 -3.54 -6.18 13.36
CA VAL A 35 -3.33 -5.09 14.32
C VAL A 35 -4.60 -4.26 14.41
N ASP A 36 -5.35 -4.45 15.48
CA ASP A 36 -6.52 -3.64 15.80
C ASP A 36 -6.09 -2.26 16.30
N ASP A 37 -6.48 -1.24 15.57
CA ASP A 37 -6.19 0.17 15.85
C ASP A 37 -7.35 0.84 16.61
N GLY A 38 -7.88 0.15 17.64
CA GLY A 38 -8.93 0.66 18.52
C GLY A 38 -10.32 0.62 17.90
N SER A 39 -10.69 -0.50 17.26
CA SER A 39 -12.04 -0.71 16.71
C SER A 39 -13.10 -0.63 17.80
N THR A 40 -14.26 -0.09 17.43
CA THR A 40 -15.45 0.07 18.29
C THR A 40 -16.64 -0.79 17.85
N ASP A 41 -16.49 -1.48 16.71
CA ASP A 41 -17.47 -2.44 16.17
C ASP A 41 -17.13 -3.89 16.58
N SER A 42 -17.73 -4.87 15.90
CA SER A 42 -17.52 -6.29 16.19
C SER A 42 -16.21 -6.86 15.62
N SER A 43 -15.37 -6.07 14.94
CA SER A 43 -14.17 -6.55 14.24
C SER A 43 -13.26 -7.38 15.15
N VAL A 44 -12.96 -6.88 16.36
CA VAL A 44 -12.08 -7.56 17.32
C VAL A 44 -12.64 -8.93 17.73
N SER A 45 -13.91 -9.00 18.09
CA SER A 45 -14.54 -10.26 18.52
C SER A 45 -14.59 -11.30 17.39
N MET A 46 -14.73 -10.84 16.15
CA MET A 46 -14.67 -11.71 14.96
C MET A 46 -13.27 -12.32 14.81
N VAL A 47 -12.21 -11.50 14.91
CA VAL A 47 -10.82 -12.00 14.82
C VAL A 47 -10.50 -12.96 15.97
N GLU A 48 -10.93 -12.65 17.20
CA GLU A 48 -10.72 -13.51 18.38
C GLU A 48 -11.44 -14.86 18.27
N SER A 49 -12.50 -14.96 17.48
CA SER A 49 -13.20 -16.22 17.24
C SER A 49 -12.44 -17.21 16.34
N ILE A 50 -11.37 -16.75 15.66
CA ILE A 50 -10.59 -17.57 14.75
C ILE A 50 -9.52 -18.34 15.54
N GLY A 51 -9.63 -19.67 15.55
CA GLY A 51 -8.73 -20.57 16.29
C GLY A 51 -7.51 -21.05 15.49
N ASP A 52 -6.91 -20.19 14.63
CA ASP A 52 -5.73 -20.57 13.83
C ASP A 52 -4.43 -20.13 14.53
N SER A 53 -3.51 -21.07 14.75
CA SER A 53 -2.24 -20.82 15.44
C SER A 53 -1.28 -19.87 14.70
N ARG A 54 -1.49 -19.66 13.41
CA ARG A 54 -0.69 -18.73 12.60
C ARG A 54 -1.14 -17.27 12.78
N LEU A 55 -2.33 -17.04 13.38
CA LEU A 55 -2.90 -15.71 13.56
C LEU A 55 -2.52 -15.15 14.94
N THR A 56 -2.01 -13.93 14.92
CA THR A 56 -1.75 -13.13 16.14
C THR A 56 -2.54 -11.82 16.04
N LEU A 57 -3.32 -11.50 17.07
CA LEU A 57 -4.02 -10.22 17.20
C LEU A 57 -3.26 -9.31 18.16
N ILE A 58 -2.87 -8.14 17.67
CA ILE A 58 -2.30 -7.05 18.45
C ILE A 58 -3.37 -5.97 18.59
N LYS A 59 -3.57 -5.43 19.80
CA LYS A 59 -4.51 -4.32 20.05
C LYS A 59 -3.75 -3.08 20.49
N GLN A 60 -4.11 -1.94 19.92
CA GLN A 60 -3.55 -0.63 20.30
C GLN A 60 -4.65 0.43 20.37
N GLU A 61 -4.34 1.57 21.01
CA GLU A 61 -5.18 2.75 20.90
C GLU A 61 -5.10 3.32 19.48
N ASN A 62 -6.19 3.94 19.01
CA ASN A 62 -6.25 4.44 17.63
C ASN A 62 -5.16 5.49 17.35
N ALA A 63 -4.20 5.10 16.54
CA ALA A 63 -3.07 5.92 16.13
C ALA A 63 -2.93 6.04 14.61
N GLY A 64 -3.86 5.41 13.84
CA GLY A 64 -3.93 5.44 12.40
C GLY A 64 -3.25 4.27 11.69
N PRO A 65 -3.51 4.10 10.37
CA PRO A 65 -3.07 2.93 9.60
C PRO A 65 -1.54 2.78 9.56
N SER A 66 -0.80 3.89 9.50
CA SER A 66 0.67 3.90 9.57
C SER A 66 1.20 3.26 10.85
N ALA A 67 0.64 3.66 12.01
CA ALA A 67 1.03 3.12 13.31
C ALA A 67 0.68 1.63 13.43
N ALA A 68 -0.49 1.23 12.93
CA ALA A 68 -0.92 -0.17 12.92
C ALA A 68 0.00 -1.04 12.04
N ARG A 69 0.33 -0.61 10.81
CA ARG A 69 1.28 -1.32 9.94
C ARG A 69 2.67 -1.41 10.56
N ASN A 70 3.15 -0.33 11.19
CA ASN A 70 4.43 -0.32 11.90
C ASN A 70 4.43 -1.27 13.11
N ALA A 71 3.35 -1.33 13.89
CA ALA A 71 3.22 -2.27 15.01
C ALA A 71 3.29 -3.72 14.52
N GLY A 72 2.56 -4.07 13.47
CA GLY A 72 2.64 -5.38 12.84
C GLY A 72 4.04 -5.68 12.31
N LEU A 73 4.68 -4.72 11.64
CA LEU A 73 6.02 -4.87 11.10
C LEU A 73 7.09 -5.11 12.19
N ARG A 74 6.97 -4.44 13.35
CA ARG A 74 7.85 -4.71 14.51
C ARG A 74 7.76 -6.16 14.97
N SER A 75 6.57 -6.73 14.95
CA SER A 75 6.29 -8.10 15.39
C SER A 75 6.55 -9.17 14.31
N ALA A 76 6.77 -8.76 13.06
CA ALA A 76 7.01 -9.67 11.94
C ALA A 76 8.35 -10.40 12.06
N HIS A 77 8.34 -11.73 11.86
CA HIS A 77 9.51 -12.62 11.90
C HIS A 77 9.84 -13.21 10.52
N GLY A 78 8.92 -13.14 9.55
CA GLY A 78 9.13 -13.61 8.19
C GLY A 78 10.27 -12.85 7.49
N GLU A 79 10.95 -13.52 6.58
CA GLU A 79 11.95 -12.89 5.72
C GLU A 79 11.33 -11.83 4.83
N TRP A 80 10.07 -12.07 4.45
CA TRP A 80 9.28 -11.21 3.59
C TRP A 80 7.99 -10.79 4.27
N THR A 81 7.53 -9.58 3.98
CA THR A 81 6.31 -8.99 4.53
C THR A 81 5.35 -8.55 3.43
N VAL A 82 4.09 -8.88 3.59
CA VAL A 82 2.96 -8.35 2.80
C VAL A 82 2.08 -7.54 3.72
N PHE A 83 1.73 -6.32 3.32
CA PHE A 83 0.65 -5.55 3.96
C PHE A 83 -0.63 -5.79 3.18
N LEU A 84 -1.72 -6.13 3.86
CA LEU A 84 -3.04 -6.36 3.25
C LEU A 84 -4.07 -5.51 3.99
N ASP A 85 -4.84 -4.70 3.28
CA ASP A 85 -5.89 -3.93 3.91
C ASP A 85 -7.06 -4.82 4.35
N ALA A 86 -7.73 -4.46 5.44
CA ALA A 86 -8.75 -5.30 6.09
C ALA A 86 -10.04 -5.49 5.28
N ASP A 87 -10.16 -4.82 4.14
CA ASP A 87 -11.24 -4.91 3.16
C ASP A 87 -10.78 -5.47 1.80
N ASP A 88 -9.51 -5.86 1.67
CA ASP A 88 -8.97 -6.51 0.49
C ASP A 88 -8.72 -8.01 0.70
N GLU A 89 -8.53 -8.75 -0.38
CA GLU A 89 -8.30 -10.20 -0.36
C GLU A 89 -7.04 -10.56 -1.14
N LEU A 90 -6.25 -11.51 -0.64
CA LEU A 90 -5.23 -12.14 -1.46
C LEU A 90 -5.89 -13.02 -2.52
N TYR A 91 -5.44 -12.89 -3.77
CA TYR A 91 -5.92 -13.75 -4.84
C TYR A 91 -5.42 -15.18 -4.64
N LYS A 92 -6.10 -16.14 -5.28
CA LYS A 92 -5.75 -17.57 -5.17
C LYS A 92 -4.27 -17.80 -5.47
N ASP A 93 -3.59 -18.57 -4.61
CA ASP A 93 -2.16 -18.94 -4.70
C ASP A 93 -1.18 -17.75 -4.69
N ALA A 94 -1.63 -16.56 -4.25
CA ALA A 94 -0.83 -15.33 -4.23
C ALA A 94 0.49 -15.53 -3.45
N LEU A 95 0.44 -16.12 -2.24
CA LEU A 95 1.64 -16.31 -1.43
C LEU A 95 2.61 -17.33 -2.02
N THR A 96 2.11 -18.33 -2.76
CA THR A 96 2.97 -19.25 -3.52
C THR A 96 3.67 -18.51 -4.68
N VAL A 97 2.94 -17.67 -5.40
CA VAL A 97 3.50 -16.84 -6.48
C VAL A 97 4.56 -15.90 -5.92
N MET A 98 4.25 -15.19 -4.84
CA MET A 98 5.17 -14.27 -4.17
C MET A 98 6.43 -14.99 -3.69
N HIS A 99 6.29 -16.13 -3.00
CA HIS A 99 7.41 -16.94 -2.54
C HIS A 99 8.34 -17.36 -3.69
N ASN A 100 7.77 -17.85 -4.80
CA ASN A 100 8.55 -18.26 -5.96
C ASN A 100 9.30 -17.09 -6.60
N LYS A 101 8.70 -15.88 -6.61
CA LYS A 101 9.38 -14.68 -7.13
C LYS A 101 10.48 -14.20 -6.17
N CYS A 102 10.30 -14.31 -4.85
CA CYS A 102 11.35 -14.03 -3.88
C CYS A 102 12.55 -14.97 -4.05
N ALA A 103 12.31 -16.24 -4.33
CA ALA A 103 13.38 -17.20 -4.63
C ALA A 103 14.08 -16.90 -5.97
N LEU A 104 13.36 -16.38 -6.97
CA LEU A 104 13.91 -15.98 -8.28
C LEU A 104 14.73 -14.69 -8.19
N TYR A 105 14.31 -13.76 -7.32
CA TYR A 105 14.94 -12.44 -7.14
C TYR A 105 15.41 -12.24 -5.69
N PRO A 106 16.42 -12.98 -5.22
CA PRO A 106 16.82 -13.00 -3.79
C PRO A 106 17.42 -11.68 -3.31
N ASP A 107 17.85 -10.83 -4.24
CA ASP A 107 18.39 -9.49 -3.96
C ASP A 107 17.35 -8.36 -4.04
N ALA A 108 16.07 -8.70 -4.29
CA ALA A 108 14.98 -7.73 -4.30
C ALA A 108 14.73 -7.16 -2.90
N ASP A 109 14.43 -5.87 -2.84
CA ASP A 109 13.87 -5.22 -1.65
C ASP A 109 12.34 -5.15 -1.74
N ILE A 110 11.81 -5.00 -2.96
CA ILE A 110 10.37 -4.94 -3.25
C ILE A 110 10.10 -5.74 -4.53
N ILE A 111 9.06 -6.57 -4.50
CA ILE A 111 8.50 -7.20 -5.71
C ILE A 111 7.05 -6.77 -5.83
N ASP A 112 6.72 -6.09 -6.93
CA ASP A 112 5.39 -5.60 -7.25
C ASP A 112 4.67 -6.58 -8.18
N PHE A 113 3.35 -6.69 -8.03
CA PHE A 113 2.51 -7.61 -8.80
C PHE A 113 1.29 -6.88 -9.36
N ASN A 114 0.63 -7.46 -10.35
CA ASN A 114 -0.67 -6.99 -10.80
C ASN A 114 -1.74 -7.30 -9.76
N LYS A 115 -2.90 -6.64 -9.89
CA LYS A 115 -4.06 -6.87 -9.04
C LYS A 115 -5.37 -6.86 -9.81
N TYR A 116 -6.37 -7.47 -9.23
CA TYR A 116 -7.76 -7.29 -9.67
C TYR A 116 -8.40 -6.14 -8.88
N ILE A 117 -9.27 -5.39 -9.54
CA ILE A 117 -10.18 -4.44 -8.90
C ILE A 117 -11.57 -5.07 -8.92
N ARG A 118 -12.19 -5.22 -7.75
CA ARG A 118 -13.61 -5.56 -7.61
C ARG A 118 -14.43 -4.28 -7.57
N LYS A 119 -15.35 -4.12 -8.50
CA LYS A 119 -16.29 -3.00 -8.53
C LYS A 119 -17.62 -3.46 -9.10
N ASP A 120 -18.74 -3.14 -8.41
CA ASP A 120 -20.10 -3.58 -8.77
C ASP A 120 -20.17 -5.12 -8.97
N GLY A 121 -19.47 -5.88 -8.11
CA GLY A 121 -19.34 -7.33 -8.16
C GLY A 121 -18.51 -7.87 -9.32
N LYS A 122 -17.88 -7.02 -10.14
CA LYS A 122 -17.05 -7.43 -11.30
C LYS A 122 -15.57 -7.29 -11.01
N LEU A 123 -14.79 -8.32 -11.38
CA LEU A 123 -13.35 -8.28 -11.33
C LEU A 123 -12.76 -7.74 -12.65
N THR A 124 -11.92 -6.73 -12.54
CA THR A 124 -11.16 -6.18 -13.68
C THR A 124 -9.67 -6.26 -13.36
N LEU A 125 -8.88 -6.84 -14.25
CA LEU A 125 -7.43 -6.92 -14.08
C LEU A 125 -6.79 -5.55 -14.35
N GLN A 126 -6.17 -4.97 -13.34
CA GLN A 126 -5.27 -3.83 -13.48
C GLN A 126 -3.88 -4.35 -13.82
N LYS A 127 -3.42 -4.04 -15.04
CA LYS A 127 -2.16 -4.54 -15.58
C LYS A 127 -1.06 -3.51 -15.48
N HIS A 128 0.11 -3.97 -15.05
CA HIS A 128 1.39 -3.30 -15.21
C HIS A 128 2.24 -4.11 -16.19
N PRO A 129 2.95 -3.47 -17.12
CA PRO A 129 3.59 -4.19 -18.23
C PRO A 129 4.94 -4.82 -17.90
N ILE A 130 5.55 -4.45 -16.75
CA ILE A 130 6.93 -4.84 -16.45
C ILE A 130 6.97 -6.25 -15.83
N GLU A 131 7.86 -7.08 -16.36
CA GLU A 131 8.25 -8.37 -15.78
C GLU A 131 9.78 -8.35 -15.54
N GLY A 132 10.22 -8.58 -14.30
CA GLY A 132 11.63 -8.58 -13.91
C GLY A 132 12.11 -7.27 -13.28
N HIS A 133 13.39 -6.97 -13.43
CA HIS A 133 14.04 -5.82 -12.77
C HIS A 133 13.54 -4.47 -13.28
N VAL A 134 13.23 -3.55 -12.36
CA VAL A 134 12.77 -2.19 -12.64
C VAL A 134 13.95 -1.21 -12.49
N SER A 135 14.52 -0.78 -13.60
CA SER A 135 15.75 0.04 -13.60
C SER A 135 15.60 1.45 -13.04
N ASN A 136 14.41 2.03 -13.13
CA ASN A 136 14.10 3.35 -12.58
C ASN A 136 12.71 3.34 -11.91
N PRO A 137 12.62 2.89 -10.63
CA PRO A 137 11.33 2.68 -9.99
C PRO A 137 10.45 3.94 -9.89
N LEU A 138 11.03 5.12 -9.59
CA LEU A 138 10.26 6.36 -9.53
C LEU A 138 9.67 6.75 -10.89
N ARG A 139 10.45 6.60 -11.96
CA ARG A 139 9.95 6.85 -13.32
C ARG A 139 8.81 5.88 -13.65
N SER A 140 9.03 4.59 -13.41
CA SER A 140 8.04 3.55 -13.70
C SER A 140 6.77 3.74 -12.87
N TRP A 141 6.89 4.16 -11.61
CA TRP A 141 5.74 4.52 -10.78
C TRP A 141 5.03 5.78 -11.30
N TYR A 142 5.78 6.80 -11.76
CA TYR A 142 5.19 7.99 -12.37
C TYR A 142 4.34 7.66 -13.60
N PHE A 143 4.81 6.76 -14.47
CA PHE A 143 4.09 6.30 -15.68
C PHE A 143 3.09 5.18 -15.42
N ARG A 144 2.89 4.77 -14.18
CA ARG A 144 2.02 3.65 -13.79
C ARG A 144 2.43 2.32 -14.44
N GLU A 145 3.71 2.17 -14.75
CA GLU A 145 4.32 0.91 -15.21
C GLU A 145 4.51 -0.09 -14.07
N ILE A 146 4.51 0.39 -12.81
CA ILE A 146 4.41 -0.35 -11.56
C ILE A 146 3.49 0.42 -10.61
N SER A 147 2.97 -0.24 -9.58
CA SER A 147 2.12 0.39 -8.57
C SER A 147 2.31 -0.27 -7.20
N PRO A 148 3.52 -0.26 -6.62
CA PRO A 148 3.75 -0.91 -5.34
C PRO A 148 2.75 -0.42 -4.28
N GLY A 149 2.25 -1.34 -3.46
CA GLY A 149 1.25 -1.03 -2.45
C GLY A 149 0.81 -2.24 -1.63
N CYS A 150 -0.23 -2.07 -0.84
CA CYS A 150 -0.81 -3.14 -0.03
C CYS A 150 -1.38 -4.25 -0.91
N GLY A 151 -1.33 -5.49 -0.43
CA GLY A 151 -1.90 -6.71 -1.03
C GLY A 151 -1.15 -7.26 -2.25
N HIS A 152 -0.69 -6.39 -3.13
CA HIS A 152 -0.02 -6.78 -4.38
C HIS A 152 1.47 -6.47 -4.42
N SER A 153 2.10 -6.20 -3.28
CA SER A 153 3.55 -6.10 -3.19
C SER A 153 4.08 -6.86 -1.99
N ILE A 154 5.25 -7.46 -2.16
CA ILE A 154 5.98 -8.11 -1.08
C ILE A 154 7.29 -7.37 -0.85
N PHE A 155 7.59 -7.12 0.41
CA PHE A 155 8.74 -6.34 0.86
C PHE A 155 9.71 -7.23 1.61
N LYS A 156 11.01 -7.08 1.38
CA LYS A 156 12.00 -7.70 2.27
C LYS A 156 11.82 -7.09 3.65
N THR A 157 11.56 -7.92 4.66
CA THR A 157 11.18 -7.45 6.01
C THR A 157 12.24 -6.53 6.63
N SER A 158 13.53 -6.84 6.43
CA SER A 158 14.62 -5.99 6.92
C SER A 158 14.63 -4.61 6.24
N PHE A 159 14.30 -4.55 4.94
CA PHE A 159 14.21 -3.29 4.20
C PHE A 159 12.99 -2.47 4.65
N ALA A 160 11.82 -3.11 4.80
CA ALA A 160 10.61 -2.47 5.32
C ALA A 160 10.84 -1.91 6.74
N LYS A 161 11.48 -2.68 7.64
CA LYS A 161 11.82 -2.23 9.00
C LYS A 161 12.78 -1.03 9.02
N ALA A 162 13.67 -0.90 8.03
CA ALA A 162 14.55 0.26 7.88
C ALA A 162 13.84 1.51 7.32
N HIS A 163 12.67 1.34 6.71
CA HIS A 163 11.87 2.40 6.10
C HIS A 163 10.43 2.33 6.60
N PRO A 164 10.15 2.61 7.90
CA PRO A 164 8.80 2.52 8.44
C PRO A 164 7.87 3.58 7.84
N TYR A 165 6.58 3.35 7.97
CA TYR A 165 5.56 4.37 7.68
C TYR A 165 5.75 5.59 8.59
N ASP A 166 5.46 6.79 8.07
CA ASP A 166 5.42 8.00 8.89
C ASP A 166 4.04 8.09 9.57
N GLU A 167 4.04 7.92 10.89
CA GLU A 167 2.81 7.85 11.70
C GLU A 167 2.06 9.19 11.80
N ARG A 168 2.63 10.29 11.29
CA ARG A 168 1.94 11.58 11.18
C ARG A 168 0.85 11.55 10.11
N PHE A 169 0.97 10.66 9.10
CA PHE A 169 0.04 10.59 7.98
C PHE A 169 -1.00 9.50 8.20
N ARG A 170 -2.27 9.88 8.00
CA ARG A 170 -3.43 9.00 8.01
C ARG A 170 -3.99 8.75 6.60
N ARG A 171 -3.45 9.49 5.60
CA ARG A 171 -3.81 9.39 4.18
C ARG A 171 -2.60 9.65 3.32
N PHE A 172 -2.52 8.94 2.18
CA PHE A 172 -1.37 8.95 1.28
C PHE A 172 -0.04 8.60 1.97
N GLU A 173 -0.13 7.89 3.10
CA GLU A 173 1.02 7.35 3.82
C GLU A 173 1.85 6.42 2.93
N ASP A 174 1.19 5.67 2.02
CA ASP A 174 1.85 4.82 1.03
C ASP A 174 2.65 5.65 0.02
N ALA A 175 2.14 6.80 -0.40
CA ALA A 175 2.84 7.69 -1.32
C ALA A 175 4.11 8.27 -0.69
N ASP A 176 4.07 8.70 0.58
CA ASP A 176 5.25 9.09 1.34
C ASP A 176 6.26 7.95 1.42
N LEU A 177 5.79 6.75 1.80
CA LEU A 177 6.63 5.57 1.92
C LEU A 177 7.33 5.27 0.59
N LEU A 178 6.60 5.23 -0.52
CA LEU A 178 7.15 4.94 -1.84
C LEU A 178 8.14 6.00 -2.31
N LEU A 179 7.90 7.29 -2.04
CA LEU A 179 8.87 8.35 -2.36
C LEU A 179 10.19 8.21 -1.59
N ARG A 180 10.17 7.62 -0.39
CA ARG A 180 11.36 7.34 0.40
C ARG A 180 12.03 6.02 0.01
N MET A 181 11.27 4.97 -0.30
CA MET A 181 11.78 3.63 -0.61
C MET A 181 12.29 3.50 -2.05
N LEU A 182 11.50 3.91 -3.06
CA LEU A 182 11.79 3.64 -4.47
C LEU A 182 13.14 4.19 -4.97
N PRO A 183 13.67 5.34 -4.45
CA PRO A 183 14.99 5.82 -4.85
C PRO A 183 16.16 4.92 -4.46
N VAL A 184 16.00 4.06 -3.46
CA VAL A 184 17.06 3.26 -2.85
C VAL A 184 16.79 1.76 -2.93
N ALA A 185 15.57 1.34 -3.29
CA ALA A 185 15.16 -0.05 -3.37
C ALA A 185 15.60 -0.72 -4.69
N LYS A 186 15.95 -2.00 -4.59
CA LYS A 186 15.97 -2.91 -5.73
C LYS A 186 14.55 -3.43 -5.97
N VAL A 187 13.91 -2.93 -7.01
CA VAL A 187 12.52 -3.24 -7.34
C VAL A 187 12.48 -4.22 -8.50
N TYR A 188 11.66 -5.24 -8.34
CA TYR A 188 11.25 -6.16 -9.41
C TYR A 188 9.74 -6.07 -9.58
N SER A 189 9.24 -6.43 -10.73
CA SER A 189 7.79 -6.48 -11.00
C SER A 189 7.43 -7.78 -11.67
N SER A 190 6.21 -8.25 -11.45
CA SER A 190 5.62 -9.42 -12.08
C SER A 190 4.21 -9.11 -12.57
N THR A 191 3.90 -9.61 -13.76
CA THR A 191 2.59 -9.43 -14.39
C THR A 191 1.50 -10.36 -13.84
N ILE A 192 1.82 -11.21 -12.86
CA ILE A 192 0.87 -12.13 -12.23
C ILE A 192 0.07 -11.37 -11.17
N PRO A 193 -1.28 -11.45 -11.16
CA PRO A 193 -2.07 -10.80 -10.12
C PRO A 193 -2.04 -11.59 -8.80
N THR A 194 -1.94 -10.87 -7.68
CA THR A 194 -1.86 -11.46 -6.34
C THR A 194 -2.90 -10.92 -5.36
N GLU A 195 -3.65 -9.88 -5.71
CA GLU A 195 -4.62 -9.20 -4.86
C GLU A 195 -5.95 -9.01 -5.58
N ILE A 196 -7.04 -8.97 -4.80
CA ILE A 196 -8.33 -8.39 -5.17
C ILE A 196 -8.53 -7.15 -4.29
N HIS A 197 -8.37 -5.98 -4.89
CA HIS A 197 -8.70 -4.71 -4.25
C HIS A 197 -10.20 -4.47 -4.33
N ASP A 198 -10.88 -4.45 -3.20
CA ASP A 198 -12.34 -4.40 -3.13
C ASP A 198 -12.87 -2.97 -2.99
N MET A 199 -13.34 -2.40 -4.09
CA MET A 199 -13.96 -1.07 -4.08
C MET A 199 -15.43 -1.08 -3.64
N ASP A 200 -16.07 -2.24 -3.52
CA ASP A 200 -17.47 -2.35 -3.11
C ASP A 200 -17.60 -2.25 -1.59
N THR A 201 -16.57 -2.63 -0.84
CA THR A 201 -16.51 -2.54 0.62
C THR A 201 -15.87 -1.25 1.14
N ILE A 202 -15.36 -0.38 0.28
CA ILE A 202 -14.87 0.95 0.65
C ILE A 202 -16.04 1.82 1.11
N ALA A 203 -16.63 1.48 2.25
CA ALA A 203 -17.46 2.39 3.00
C ALA A 203 -16.55 3.55 3.46
N ALA A 204 -16.86 4.75 2.98
CA ALA A 204 -16.36 6.07 3.41
C ALA A 204 -15.24 6.02 4.47
N SER A 205 -14.12 5.41 4.13
CA SER A 205 -12.97 5.34 5.00
C SER A 205 -12.35 6.72 5.07
N HIS A 206 -12.43 7.33 6.21
CA HIS A 206 -11.82 8.59 6.64
C HIS A 206 -12.40 9.85 5.97
N PRO A 207 -13.37 10.52 6.61
CA PRO A 207 -13.78 11.85 6.20
C PRO A 207 -12.53 12.75 6.20
N ARG A 208 -12.33 13.48 5.10
CA ARG A 208 -11.26 14.50 5.00
C ARG A 208 -11.43 15.48 6.14
N LYS A 209 -10.51 15.45 7.12
CA LYS A 209 -10.62 16.31 8.30
C LYS A 209 -9.59 17.43 8.32
N ASP A 210 -8.34 17.13 7.99
CA ASP A 210 -7.24 18.09 8.09
C ASP A 210 -6.14 17.76 7.06
N ILE A 211 -5.74 18.72 6.25
CA ILE A 211 -4.64 18.57 5.29
C ILE A 211 -3.31 18.21 5.98
N ARG A 212 -3.16 18.53 7.27
CA ARG A 212 -1.94 18.21 8.04
C ARG A 212 -1.80 16.72 8.38
N GLU A 213 -2.93 15.98 8.41
CA GLU A 213 -2.96 14.52 8.57
C GLU A 213 -2.80 13.78 7.23
N ASP A 214 -2.76 14.55 6.13
CA ASP A 214 -2.62 14.08 4.78
C ASP A 214 -1.21 14.43 4.27
N TYR A 215 -0.52 13.49 3.62
CA TYR A 215 0.82 13.72 3.09
C TYR A 215 0.90 14.94 2.18
N ILE A 216 -0.19 15.27 1.47
CA ILE A 216 -0.22 16.46 0.60
C ILE A 216 0.07 17.77 1.34
N GLY A 217 -0.24 17.84 2.65
CA GLY A 217 0.05 19.00 3.49
C GLY A 217 1.54 19.21 3.78
N SER A 218 2.38 18.20 3.50
CA SER A 218 3.83 18.20 3.78
C SER A 218 4.70 17.94 2.54
N LEU A 219 4.16 18.06 1.33
CA LEU A 219 4.92 17.85 0.10
C LEU A 219 6.15 18.75 0.02
N SER A 220 7.30 18.16 -0.26
CA SER A 220 8.54 18.91 -0.47
C SER A 220 8.75 19.24 -1.94
N LEU A 221 8.74 20.51 -2.29
CA LEU A 221 8.97 21.01 -3.65
C LEU A 221 10.43 20.89 -4.10
N THR A 222 11.36 20.74 -3.17
CA THR A 222 12.79 20.80 -3.43
C THR A 222 13.51 19.47 -3.23
N ALA A 223 12.87 18.50 -2.58
CA ALA A 223 13.46 17.20 -2.29
C ALA A 223 13.67 16.36 -3.56
N GLY A 224 14.74 15.58 -3.55
CA GLY A 224 15.03 14.54 -4.52
C GLY A 224 15.38 14.99 -5.95
N GLY A 225 15.62 14.02 -6.80
CA GLY A 225 15.91 14.20 -8.21
C GLY A 225 14.67 14.47 -9.07
N PHE A 226 14.86 14.51 -10.38
CA PHE A 226 13.79 14.83 -11.34
C PHE A 226 12.54 13.96 -11.17
N TRP A 227 12.68 12.64 -11.15
CA TRP A 227 11.53 11.74 -11.04
C TRP A 227 10.83 11.82 -9.68
N HIS A 228 11.55 12.05 -8.58
CA HIS A 228 10.95 12.32 -7.28
C HIS A 228 10.02 13.54 -7.34
N LYS A 229 10.49 14.64 -7.91
CA LYS A 229 9.69 15.86 -8.10
C LYS A 229 8.47 15.63 -9.00
N MET A 230 8.63 14.83 -10.04
CA MET A 230 7.52 14.49 -10.95
C MET A 230 6.44 13.66 -10.25
N CYS A 231 6.82 12.66 -9.45
CA CYS A 231 5.90 11.87 -8.64
C CYS A 231 5.17 12.76 -7.61
N THR A 232 5.90 13.59 -6.87
CA THR A 232 5.33 14.54 -5.90
C THR A 232 4.35 15.50 -6.57
N TYR A 233 4.70 16.01 -7.76
CA TYR A 233 3.81 16.90 -8.51
C TYR A 233 2.56 16.17 -9.02
N ARG A 234 2.67 14.90 -9.43
CA ARG A 234 1.50 14.08 -9.80
C ARG A 234 0.53 13.94 -8.64
N LEU A 235 1.02 13.59 -7.46
CA LEU A 235 0.21 13.50 -6.25
C LEU A 235 -0.48 14.84 -5.92
N PHE A 236 0.25 15.94 -6.04
CA PHE A 236 -0.31 17.28 -5.87
C PHE A 236 -1.45 17.56 -6.86
N ILE A 237 -1.29 17.22 -8.15
CA ILE A 237 -2.33 17.44 -9.16
C ILE A 237 -3.56 16.57 -8.91
N GLU A 238 -3.36 15.32 -8.53
CA GLU A 238 -4.45 14.36 -8.25
C GLU A 238 -5.29 14.81 -7.04
N GLU A 239 -4.68 15.43 -6.04
CA GLU A 239 -5.32 15.77 -4.77
C GLU A 239 -5.66 17.25 -4.56
N ARG A 240 -5.11 18.17 -5.36
CA ARG A 240 -5.31 19.62 -5.15
C ARG A 240 -6.77 20.06 -5.20
N GLU A 241 -7.64 19.30 -5.89
CA GLU A 241 -9.08 19.60 -5.96
C GLU A 241 -9.80 19.27 -4.66
N ASN A 242 -9.20 18.43 -3.83
CA ASN A 242 -9.72 18.06 -2.51
C ASN A 242 -9.44 19.13 -1.45
N TYR A 243 -8.36 19.92 -1.63
CA TYR A 243 -7.90 20.98 -0.73
C TYR A 243 -7.51 22.24 -1.51
N PRO A 244 -8.43 22.86 -2.27
CA PRO A 244 -8.07 23.91 -3.23
C PRO A 244 -7.50 25.18 -2.59
N GLU A 245 -8.00 25.58 -1.42
CA GLU A 245 -7.54 26.80 -0.74
C GLU A 245 -6.20 26.57 -0.06
N GLU A 246 -6.05 25.45 0.66
CA GLU A 246 -4.81 25.07 1.35
C GLU A 246 -3.68 24.82 0.36
N CYS A 247 -3.93 24.10 -0.73
CA CYS A 247 -2.94 23.87 -1.79
C CYS A 247 -2.52 25.20 -2.45
N ARG A 248 -3.43 26.13 -2.68
CA ARG A 248 -3.09 27.45 -3.22
C ARG A 248 -2.21 28.25 -2.26
N ARG A 249 -2.49 28.16 -0.96
CA ARG A 249 -1.73 28.85 0.08
C ARG A 249 -0.35 28.22 0.31
N LEU A 250 -0.28 26.89 0.42
CA LEU A 250 0.96 26.16 0.74
C LEU A 250 1.89 26.06 -0.48
N TYR A 251 1.32 25.90 -1.66
CA TYR A 251 2.06 25.60 -2.89
C TYR A 251 1.74 26.55 -4.06
N PRO A 252 1.83 27.88 -3.88
CA PRO A 252 1.41 28.83 -4.91
C PRO A 252 2.17 28.66 -6.22
N CYS A 253 3.48 28.37 -6.14
CA CYS A 253 4.31 28.16 -7.34
C CYS A 253 3.91 26.92 -8.14
N TRP A 254 3.39 25.88 -7.49
CA TRP A 254 2.96 24.65 -8.16
C TRP A 254 1.51 24.74 -8.63
N TYR A 255 0.68 25.43 -7.89
CA TYR A 255 -0.74 25.55 -8.21
C TYR A 255 -0.98 26.13 -9.62
N TYR A 256 -0.09 27.03 -10.08
CA TYR A 256 -0.17 27.71 -11.36
C TYR A 256 0.82 27.18 -12.42
N ARG A 257 1.52 26.06 -12.18
CA ARG A 257 2.49 25.49 -13.13
C ARG A 257 1.79 24.67 -14.22
N TYR A 258 1.26 25.35 -15.23
CA TYR A 258 0.60 24.70 -16.37
C TYR A 258 1.54 23.88 -17.26
N ASP A 259 2.81 24.21 -17.32
CA ASP A 259 3.84 23.44 -18.04
C ASP A 259 3.99 22.02 -17.50
N LEU A 260 4.06 21.87 -16.18
CA LEU A 260 4.10 20.55 -15.53
C LEU A 260 2.77 19.79 -15.66
N LEU A 261 1.63 20.51 -15.68
CA LEU A 261 0.32 19.90 -15.92
C LEU A 261 0.23 19.30 -17.33
N LEU A 262 0.84 19.93 -18.35
CA LEU A 262 0.91 19.38 -19.71
C LEU A 262 1.72 18.08 -19.72
N ILE A 263 2.89 18.03 -19.07
CA ILE A 263 3.70 16.81 -18.96
C ILE A 263 2.89 15.70 -18.27
N TYR A 264 2.20 16.01 -17.17
CA TYR A 264 1.33 15.07 -16.48
C TYR A 264 0.22 14.53 -17.39
N LYS A 265 -0.51 15.40 -18.11
CA LYS A 265 -1.57 14.98 -19.05
C LYS A 265 -1.07 14.12 -20.20
N PHE A 266 0.13 14.36 -20.70
CA PHE A 266 0.75 13.52 -21.74
C PHE A 266 1.10 12.14 -21.18
N SER A 267 1.59 12.05 -19.94
CA SER A 267 1.93 10.78 -19.29
C SER A 267 0.72 9.87 -19.01
N GLN A 268 -0.51 10.42 -18.96
CA GLN A 268 -1.73 9.64 -18.74
C GLN A 268 -2.34 9.06 -20.03
N ARG A 269 -1.80 9.45 -21.21
CA ARG A 269 -2.28 9.00 -22.52
C ARG A 269 -1.40 7.90 -23.14
N SER A 270 -0.28 7.60 -22.55
CA SER A 270 0.64 6.50 -22.90
C SER A 270 0.41 5.29 -22.02
#